data_e245f94429038c1df4e48c546174acc3
#
_entry.id   e245f94429038c1df4e48c546174acc3
#
_cell.length_a   1.000
_cell.length_b   1.000
_cell.length_c   1.000
_cell.angle_alpha   90.00
_cell.angle_beta   90.00
_cell.angle_gamma   90.00
#
_symmetry.space_group_name_H-M   'P 1'
#
loop_
_entity.id
_entity.type
_entity.pdbx_description
1 polymer ?
#
loop_
_entity_poly.entity_id
_entity_poly.type
_entity_poly.pdbx_seq_one_letter_code
_entity_poly.pdbx_strand_id
1 'polypeptide(L)'
;MEPFDHGWLDVGQGHRVYYEQCGNPQGKPALYLHGGPGSGCSPRQRRFFDPTVWRAVLFDQRGCGRSTPLGDTAHNHSDALIADIEALRRHLGIERWLVFGGSWGATLAATYAARNRDACSGVLLRGLFLGGRTDIDGFFHGAAALAPEAHEAFMQAIPARWRNRVVVWLDRVFSSGDSARIDRAVLAWRAWEHALGVWPERTVPADPTADEWPLLRARYRVQSHYLAHRCFIGEAKVMDAIARLHGLPVAFVHGTNDLICRPQNAWRAHRTLAGSRLAWAQGAGHDPFHPASLKLLGSALAAHARDGHFDAWPGEPS
;
A
#
# COMPACT_ATOMS: atom_id res chain seq x y z
N MET A 1 8.83 10.92 16.19
CA MET A 1 7.62 10.55 16.96
C MET A 1 7.75 9.09 17.34
N GLU A 2 7.83 8.79 18.63
CA GLU A 2 7.81 7.43 19.14
C GLU A 2 6.37 7.01 19.46
N PRO A 3 6.04 5.69 19.39
CA PRO A 3 4.74 5.19 19.80
C PRO A 3 4.53 5.39 21.29
N PHE A 4 3.34 5.81 21.69
CA PHE A 4 2.94 5.82 23.10
C PHE A 4 2.34 4.47 23.54
N ASP A 5 1.94 3.63 22.58
CA ASP A 5 1.45 2.27 22.80
C ASP A 5 1.77 1.39 21.59
N HIS A 6 2.05 0.11 21.84
CA HIS A 6 2.25 -0.89 20.78
C HIS A 6 2.05 -2.31 21.32
N GLY A 7 1.75 -3.23 20.43
CA GLY A 7 1.53 -4.63 20.83
C GLY A 7 1.28 -5.56 19.64
N TRP A 8 0.87 -6.76 19.98
CA TRP A 8 0.46 -7.79 19.00
C TRP A 8 -0.96 -8.24 19.31
N LEU A 9 -1.83 -8.15 18.31
CA LEU A 9 -3.20 -8.66 18.39
C LEU A 9 -3.25 -10.06 17.75
N ASP A 10 -3.77 -11.04 18.49
CA ASP A 10 -4.12 -12.34 17.91
C ASP A 10 -5.35 -12.18 17.03
N VAL A 11 -5.22 -12.51 15.76
CA VAL A 11 -6.29 -12.41 14.76
C VAL A 11 -6.75 -13.78 14.27
N GLY A 12 -6.38 -14.82 15.01
CA GLY A 12 -6.71 -16.21 14.73
C GLY A 12 -5.88 -16.82 13.59
N GLN A 13 -6.13 -18.11 13.36
CA GLN A 13 -5.46 -18.88 12.30
C GLN A 13 -3.92 -18.90 12.41
N GLY A 14 -3.38 -18.72 13.62
CA GLY A 14 -1.94 -18.68 13.91
C GLY A 14 -1.28 -17.35 13.62
N HIS A 15 -2.03 -16.30 13.26
CA HIS A 15 -1.48 -14.99 12.99
C HIS A 15 -1.63 -14.04 14.18
N ARG A 16 -0.57 -13.26 14.43
CA ARG A 16 -0.57 -12.12 15.36
C ARG A 16 -0.07 -10.89 14.60
N VAL A 17 -0.90 -9.86 14.52
CA VAL A 17 -0.57 -8.62 13.83
C VAL A 17 0.02 -7.61 14.82
N TYR A 18 1.16 -7.03 14.45
CA TYR A 18 1.77 -5.94 15.22
C TYR A 18 1.06 -4.63 14.93
N TYR A 19 0.80 -3.85 15.96
CA TYR A 19 0.30 -2.48 15.84
C TYR A 19 1.07 -1.51 16.72
N GLU A 20 1.02 -0.24 16.37
CA GLU A 20 1.53 0.87 17.18
C GLU A 20 0.58 2.07 17.10
N GLN A 21 0.51 2.82 18.19
CA GLN A 21 -0.25 4.07 18.30
C GLN A 21 0.72 5.22 18.55
N CYS A 22 0.62 6.27 17.73
CA CYS A 22 1.54 7.40 17.74
C CYS A 22 0.79 8.72 17.81
N GLY A 23 1.44 9.76 18.32
CA GLY A 23 0.90 11.13 18.41
C GLY A 23 0.09 11.37 19.68
N ASN A 24 -1.06 12.02 19.55
CA ASN A 24 -1.91 12.40 20.68
C ASN A 24 -2.85 11.25 21.08
N PRO A 25 -2.76 10.66 22.27
CA PRO A 25 -3.66 9.60 22.72
C PRO A 25 -5.15 10.01 22.73
N GLN A 26 -5.43 11.32 22.91
CA GLN A 26 -6.78 11.90 22.87
C GLN A 26 -7.11 12.55 21.52
N GLY A 27 -6.23 12.40 20.54
CA GLY A 27 -6.38 12.97 19.20
C GLY A 27 -7.41 12.24 18.35
N LYS A 28 -7.64 12.78 17.15
CA LYS A 28 -8.54 12.18 16.16
C LYS A 28 -7.97 10.85 15.68
N PRO A 29 -8.74 9.74 15.70
CA PRO A 29 -8.22 8.45 15.27
C PRO A 29 -7.97 8.42 13.76
N ALA A 30 -6.81 7.90 13.37
CA ALA A 30 -6.48 7.61 11.98
C ALA A 30 -5.79 6.26 11.87
N LEU A 31 -6.16 5.45 10.87
CA LEU A 31 -5.50 4.21 10.52
C LEU A 31 -4.62 4.42 9.30
N TYR A 32 -3.37 3.96 9.36
CA TYR A 32 -2.49 3.89 8.19
C TYR A 32 -2.31 2.45 7.70
N LEU A 33 -2.58 2.23 6.41
CA LEU A 33 -2.44 0.95 5.74
C LEU A 33 -1.24 0.97 4.78
N HIS A 34 -0.22 0.17 5.09
CA HIS A 34 0.99 0.08 4.26
C HIS A 34 0.75 -0.62 2.92
N GLY A 35 1.64 -0.34 1.97
CA GLY A 35 1.64 -0.93 0.64
C GLY A 35 2.36 -2.27 0.53
N GLY A 36 2.79 -2.57 -0.66
CA GLY A 36 3.41 -3.81 -1.10
C GLY A 36 2.52 -4.51 -2.12
N PRO A 37 1.68 -5.50 -1.72
CA PRO A 37 1.52 -6.12 -0.39
C PRO A 37 2.85 -6.59 0.21
N GLY A 38 2.93 -6.75 1.53
CA GLY A 38 4.11 -7.36 2.16
C GLY A 38 5.12 -6.40 2.81
N SER A 39 4.96 -5.06 2.64
CA SER A 39 6.01 -4.11 3.07
C SER A 39 6.16 -3.97 4.60
N GLY A 40 5.07 -3.99 5.36
CA GLY A 40 5.07 -3.55 6.75
C GLY A 40 5.15 -2.02 6.90
N CYS A 41 4.96 -1.52 8.11
CA CYS A 41 5.11 -0.13 8.48
C CYS A 41 6.54 0.17 8.96
N SER A 42 6.97 1.41 8.78
CA SER A 42 8.24 1.92 9.30
C SER A 42 8.02 3.23 10.05
N PRO A 43 8.97 3.68 10.87
CA PRO A 43 8.88 4.97 11.58
C PRO A 43 8.68 6.17 10.65
N ARG A 44 9.03 6.05 9.35
CA ARG A 44 8.85 7.13 8.38
C ARG A 44 7.37 7.49 8.18
N GLN A 45 6.46 6.51 8.18
CA GLN A 45 5.02 6.77 7.97
C GLN A 45 4.36 7.51 9.13
N ARG A 46 4.92 7.46 10.34
CA ARG A 46 4.45 8.26 11.48
C ARG A 46 4.50 9.76 11.18
N ARG A 47 5.40 10.19 10.27
CA ARG A 47 5.62 11.60 9.89
C ARG A 47 4.49 12.19 9.04
N PHE A 48 3.56 11.39 8.53
CA PHE A 48 2.38 11.91 7.84
C PHE A 48 1.43 12.64 8.80
N PHE A 49 1.42 12.26 10.06
CA PHE A 49 0.45 12.72 11.05
C PHE A 49 1.05 13.80 11.94
N ASP A 50 0.31 14.89 12.14
CA ASP A 50 0.61 15.89 13.16
C ASP A 50 0.41 15.25 14.54
N PRO A 51 1.47 15.13 15.36
CA PRO A 51 1.41 14.45 16.65
C PRO A 51 0.54 15.16 17.70
N THR A 52 0.17 16.41 17.48
CA THR A 52 -0.72 17.15 18.39
C THR A 52 -2.19 16.93 18.09
N VAL A 53 -2.51 16.49 16.87
CA VAL A 53 -3.87 16.37 16.32
C VAL A 53 -4.34 14.93 16.25
N TRP A 54 -3.45 14.03 15.79
CA TRP A 54 -3.84 12.68 15.44
C TRP A 54 -3.44 11.64 16.49
N ARG A 55 -4.34 10.70 16.74
CA ARG A 55 -4.06 9.38 17.30
C ARG A 55 -3.87 8.42 16.11
N ALA A 56 -2.64 8.33 15.62
CA ALA A 56 -2.32 7.54 14.43
C ALA A 56 -2.06 6.08 14.80
N VAL A 57 -2.81 5.17 14.20
CA VAL A 57 -2.65 3.72 14.32
C VAL A 57 -1.97 3.20 13.05
N LEU A 58 -0.83 2.56 13.21
CA LEU A 58 -0.13 1.84 12.14
C LEU A 58 -0.11 0.36 12.51
N PHE A 59 -0.35 -0.54 11.55
CA PHE A 59 -0.17 -1.96 11.82
C PHE A 59 0.50 -2.68 10.65
N ASP A 60 1.24 -3.70 10.98
CA ASP A 60 1.86 -4.58 10.00
C ASP A 60 0.85 -5.69 9.66
N GLN A 61 0.45 -5.79 8.37
CA GLN A 61 -0.50 -6.79 7.89
C GLN A 61 0.04 -8.21 8.10
N ARG A 62 -0.80 -9.25 7.98
CA ARG A 62 -0.38 -10.65 8.12
C ARG A 62 0.87 -10.97 7.31
N GLY A 63 1.84 -11.63 7.90
CA GLY A 63 3.08 -12.02 7.25
C GLY A 63 4.06 -10.88 6.97
N CYS A 64 3.79 -9.65 7.44
CA CYS A 64 4.56 -8.46 7.12
C CYS A 64 5.26 -7.88 8.34
N GLY A 65 6.42 -7.26 8.13
CA GLY A 65 7.10 -6.46 9.14
C GLY A 65 7.35 -7.22 10.45
N ARG A 66 6.73 -6.75 11.53
CA ARG A 66 6.82 -7.32 12.89
C ARG A 66 5.70 -8.32 13.22
N SER A 67 4.73 -8.48 12.30
CA SER A 67 3.65 -9.47 12.45
C SER A 67 4.17 -10.90 12.27
N THR A 68 3.55 -11.85 12.95
CA THR A 68 3.97 -13.25 12.94
C THR A 68 2.86 -14.20 12.49
N PRO A 69 3.20 -15.30 11.79
CA PRO A 69 4.53 -15.70 11.31
C PRO A 69 5.00 -14.82 10.13
N LEU A 70 6.28 -14.44 10.11
CA LEU A 70 6.83 -13.58 9.06
C LEU A 70 6.84 -14.30 7.70
N GLY A 71 6.32 -13.64 6.66
CA GLY A 71 6.26 -14.18 5.30
C GLY A 71 5.22 -15.30 5.11
N ASP A 72 4.38 -15.56 6.10
CA ASP A 72 3.36 -16.60 5.97
C ASP A 72 2.22 -16.16 5.04
N THR A 73 1.85 -17.07 4.14
CA THR A 73 0.76 -16.87 3.17
C THR A 73 -0.47 -17.73 3.47
N ALA A 74 -0.40 -18.63 4.46
CA ALA A 74 -1.56 -19.39 4.91
C ALA A 74 -2.61 -18.46 5.50
N HIS A 75 -3.87 -18.59 5.11
CA HIS A 75 -4.96 -17.71 5.56
C HIS A 75 -4.67 -16.21 5.40
N ASN A 76 -3.78 -15.85 4.47
CA ASN A 76 -3.37 -14.48 4.20
C ASN A 76 -3.96 -14.00 2.87
N HIS A 77 -5.13 -13.39 2.94
CA HIS A 77 -5.93 -12.89 1.83
C HIS A 77 -6.72 -11.64 2.24
N SER A 78 -7.22 -10.90 1.27
CA SER A 78 -7.82 -9.58 1.51
C SER A 78 -8.99 -9.57 2.49
N ASP A 79 -9.84 -10.61 2.48
CA ASP A 79 -10.96 -10.68 3.43
C ASP A 79 -10.48 -10.88 4.88
N ALA A 80 -9.39 -11.64 5.07
CA ALA A 80 -8.77 -11.79 6.38
C ALA A 80 -8.19 -10.46 6.87
N LEU A 81 -7.49 -9.71 5.99
CA LEU A 81 -6.97 -8.38 6.35
C LEU A 81 -8.07 -7.38 6.72
N ILE A 82 -9.21 -7.43 6.04
CA ILE A 82 -10.35 -6.57 6.38
C ILE A 82 -10.92 -6.94 7.76
N ALA A 83 -10.99 -8.22 8.08
CA ALA A 83 -11.40 -8.69 9.41
C ALA A 83 -10.39 -8.29 10.49
N ASP A 84 -9.09 -8.35 10.20
CA ASP A 84 -8.03 -7.92 11.11
C ASP A 84 -8.09 -6.43 11.42
N ILE A 85 -8.35 -5.60 10.42
CA ILE A 85 -8.54 -4.14 10.59
C ILE A 85 -9.71 -3.87 11.54
N GLU A 86 -10.81 -4.57 11.37
CA GLU A 86 -11.99 -4.39 12.22
C GLU A 86 -11.77 -4.94 13.64
N ALA A 87 -11.04 -6.05 13.78
CA ALA A 87 -10.62 -6.57 15.07
C ALA A 87 -9.70 -5.58 15.81
N LEU A 88 -8.74 -4.98 15.11
CA LEU A 88 -7.84 -3.98 15.67
C LEU A 88 -8.59 -2.72 16.12
N ARG A 89 -9.53 -2.22 15.30
CA ARG A 89 -10.35 -1.07 15.65
C ARG A 89 -11.11 -1.29 16.97
N ARG A 90 -11.75 -2.45 17.10
CA ARG A 90 -12.48 -2.83 18.31
C ARG A 90 -11.57 -3.03 19.51
N HIS A 91 -10.42 -3.66 19.32
CA HIS A 91 -9.42 -3.86 20.35
C HIS A 91 -8.93 -2.54 20.95
N LEU A 92 -8.76 -1.50 20.10
CA LEU A 92 -8.31 -0.17 20.50
C LEU A 92 -9.44 0.74 21.02
N GLY A 93 -10.69 0.25 21.05
CA GLY A 93 -11.85 1.04 21.47
C GLY A 93 -12.15 2.23 20.57
N ILE A 94 -11.79 2.16 19.28
CA ILE A 94 -12.01 3.25 18.33
C ILE A 94 -13.36 3.07 17.66
N GLU A 95 -14.24 4.08 17.79
CA GLU A 95 -15.56 4.06 17.16
C GLU A 95 -15.45 4.30 15.64
N ARG A 96 -14.76 5.37 15.26
CA ARG A 96 -14.53 5.75 13.86
C ARG A 96 -13.14 6.30 13.67
N TRP A 97 -12.55 6.06 12.51
CA TRP A 97 -11.23 6.60 12.14
C TRP A 97 -11.18 7.09 10.69
N LEU A 98 -10.27 8.02 10.42
CA LEU A 98 -9.83 8.28 9.05
C LEU A 98 -8.99 7.10 8.58
N VAL A 99 -9.31 6.53 7.41
CA VAL A 99 -8.53 5.43 6.83
C VAL A 99 -7.61 5.97 5.74
N PHE A 100 -6.32 5.94 5.99
CA PHE A 100 -5.29 6.37 5.03
C PHE A 100 -4.51 5.17 4.50
N GLY A 101 -4.53 4.96 3.20
CA GLY A 101 -3.80 3.88 2.54
C GLY A 101 -2.93 4.36 1.39
N GLY A 102 -1.75 3.74 1.23
CA GLY A 102 -0.85 4.00 0.11
C GLY A 102 -0.62 2.75 -0.75
N SER A 103 -0.64 2.88 -2.10
CA SER A 103 -0.39 1.76 -3.01
C SER A 103 -1.41 0.63 -2.81
N TRP A 104 -0.97 -0.60 -2.56
CA TRP A 104 -1.83 -1.69 -2.09
C TRP A 104 -2.68 -1.30 -0.86
N GLY A 105 -2.11 -0.53 0.06
CA GLY A 105 -2.85 -0.03 1.22
C GLY A 105 -4.04 0.85 0.83
N ALA A 106 -3.99 1.57 -0.30
CA ALA A 106 -5.13 2.33 -0.82
C ALA A 106 -6.25 1.41 -1.32
N THR A 107 -5.90 0.31 -1.98
CA THR A 107 -6.86 -0.75 -2.36
C THR A 107 -7.57 -1.33 -1.14
N LEU A 108 -6.77 -1.67 -0.13
CA LEU A 108 -7.27 -2.23 1.12
C LEU A 108 -8.14 -1.22 1.88
N ALA A 109 -7.74 0.06 1.94
CA ALA A 109 -8.50 1.15 2.55
C ALA A 109 -9.88 1.33 1.90
N ALA A 110 -9.92 1.40 0.57
CA ALA A 110 -11.18 1.54 -0.18
C ALA A 110 -12.10 0.34 0.05
N THR A 111 -11.55 -0.88 0.02
CA THR A 111 -12.33 -2.11 0.19
C THR A 111 -12.83 -2.27 1.62
N TYR A 112 -12.00 -1.93 2.63
CA TYR A 112 -12.39 -1.93 4.03
C TYR A 112 -13.51 -0.90 4.28
N ALA A 113 -13.31 0.35 3.84
CA ALA A 113 -14.28 1.42 4.03
C ALA A 113 -15.63 1.13 3.35
N ALA A 114 -15.63 0.49 2.19
CA ALA A 114 -16.87 0.08 1.51
C ALA A 114 -17.68 -0.97 2.28
N ARG A 115 -17.02 -1.78 3.11
CA ARG A 115 -17.67 -2.81 3.94
C ARG A 115 -18.01 -2.33 5.37
N ASN A 116 -17.27 -1.33 5.86
CA ASN A 116 -17.35 -0.85 7.25
C ASN A 116 -17.51 0.69 7.27
N ARG A 117 -18.49 1.21 6.52
CA ARG A 117 -18.69 2.66 6.35
C ARG A 117 -18.83 3.42 7.65
N ASP A 118 -19.61 2.87 8.58
CA ASP A 118 -19.90 3.50 9.88
C ASP A 118 -18.65 3.59 10.77
N ALA A 119 -17.64 2.75 10.52
CA ALA A 119 -16.35 2.80 11.17
C ALA A 119 -15.38 3.84 10.56
N CYS A 120 -15.76 4.51 9.47
CA CYS A 120 -14.90 5.44 8.75
C CYS A 120 -15.40 6.87 8.86
N SER A 121 -14.54 7.82 9.24
CA SER A 121 -14.82 9.26 9.17
C SER A 121 -14.47 9.85 7.80
N GLY A 122 -13.64 9.18 7.03
CA GLY A 122 -13.19 9.54 5.70
C GLY A 122 -12.11 8.58 5.19
N VAL A 123 -11.72 8.73 3.93
CA VAL A 123 -10.70 7.88 3.29
C VAL A 123 -9.71 8.75 2.51
N LEU A 124 -8.41 8.54 2.75
CA LEU A 124 -7.32 9.19 2.00
C LEU A 124 -6.54 8.10 1.25
N LEU A 125 -6.55 8.19 -0.07
CA LEU A 125 -5.97 7.19 -0.98
C LEU A 125 -4.78 7.78 -1.73
N ARG A 126 -3.58 7.21 -1.53
CA ARG A 126 -2.37 7.66 -2.23
C ARG A 126 -1.82 6.58 -3.16
N GLY A 127 -1.50 6.97 -4.43
CA GLY A 127 -0.88 6.06 -5.39
C GLY A 127 -1.72 4.80 -5.58
N LEU A 128 -2.99 4.96 -5.93
CA LEU A 128 -3.99 3.88 -5.95
C LEU A 128 -3.59 2.74 -6.89
N PHE A 129 -3.54 1.53 -6.34
CA PHE A 129 -3.39 0.27 -7.06
C PHE A 129 -4.75 -0.41 -7.18
N LEU A 130 -5.16 -0.85 -8.37
CA LEU A 130 -6.45 -1.52 -8.56
C LEU A 130 -6.37 -3.05 -8.50
N GLY A 131 -5.15 -3.61 -8.49
CA GLY A 131 -4.93 -5.05 -8.34
C GLY A 131 -5.39 -5.89 -9.53
N GLY A 132 -5.70 -5.27 -10.64
CA GLY A 132 -6.14 -5.94 -11.86
C GLY A 132 -4.98 -6.41 -12.74
N ARG A 133 -5.33 -7.22 -13.77
CA ARG A 133 -4.35 -7.69 -14.76
C ARG A 133 -3.63 -6.50 -15.43
N THR A 134 -4.36 -5.44 -15.74
CA THR A 134 -3.82 -4.25 -16.41
C THR A 134 -2.76 -3.54 -15.56
N ASP A 135 -2.91 -3.50 -14.23
CA ASP A 135 -1.89 -2.94 -13.34
C ASP A 135 -0.67 -3.85 -13.25
N ILE A 136 -0.90 -5.15 -13.09
CA ILE A 136 0.16 -6.15 -12.96
C ILE A 136 0.98 -6.22 -14.26
N ASP A 137 0.31 -6.29 -15.42
CA ASP A 137 0.98 -6.29 -16.72
C ASP A 137 1.68 -4.93 -16.97
N GLY A 138 1.06 -3.82 -16.55
CA GLY A 138 1.64 -2.48 -16.59
C GLY A 138 2.94 -2.37 -15.80
N PHE A 139 2.97 -2.92 -14.59
CA PHE A 139 4.16 -2.94 -13.74
C PHE A 139 5.28 -3.80 -14.33
N PHE A 140 5.01 -5.04 -14.75
CA PHE A 140 6.05 -5.96 -15.20
C PHE A 140 6.49 -5.78 -16.65
N HIS A 141 5.66 -5.18 -17.52
CA HIS A 141 5.93 -5.05 -18.96
C HIS A 141 5.68 -3.66 -19.51
N GLY A 142 4.66 -2.94 -19.02
CA GLY A 142 4.23 -1.68 -19.61
C GLY A 142 5.24 -0.54 -19.45
N ALA A 143 6.04 -0.55 -18.38
CA ALA A 143 7.08 0.44 -18.12
C ALA A 143 8.43 0.13 -18.82
N ALA A 144 8.53 -0.97 -19.57
CA ALA A 144 9.76 -1.39 -20.25
C ALA A 144 10.34 -0.31 -21.18
N ALA A 145 9.50 0.42 -21.90
CA ALA A 145 9.93 1.49 -22.80
C ALA A 145 10.56 2.69 -22.08
N LEU A 146 10.26 2.89 -20.81
CA LEU A 146 10.76 4.02 -20.00
C LEU A 146 12.03 3.66 -19.21
N ALA A 147 12.22 2.39 -18.88
CA ALA A 147 13.41 1.89 -18.17
C ALA A 147 13.92 0.59 -18.81
N PRO A 148 14.38 0.63 -20.11
CA PRO A 148 14.65 -0.58 -20.89
C PRO A 148 15.80 -1.41 -20.33
N GLU A 149 16.86 -0.78 -19.83
CA GLU A 149 18.04 -1.50 -19.28
C GLU A 149 17.66 -2.25 -17.99
N ALA A 150 16.89 -1.61 -17.11
CA ALA A 150 16.43 -2.23 -15.87
C ALA A 150 15.41 -3.35 -16.15
N HIS A 151 14.55 -3.18 -17.15
CA HIS A 151 13.62 -4.19 -17.58
C HIS A 151 14.32 -5.42 -18.17
N GLU A 152 15.32 -5.20 -19.03
CA GLU A 152 16.13 -6.27 -19.61
C GLU A 152 16.84 -7.08 -18.51
N ALA A 153 17.52 -6.40 -17.58
CA ALA A 153 18.17 -7.03 -16.44
C ALA A 153 17.19 -7.87 -15.60
N PHE A 154 16.01 -7.33 -15.32
CA PHE A 154 14.97 -8.07 -14.61
C PHE A 154 14.50 -9.31 -15.40
N MET A 155 14.26 -9.18 -16.70
CA MET A 155 13.83 -10.29 -17.56
C MET A 155 14.92 -11.36 -17.76
N GLN A 156 16.20 -11.00 -17.67
CA GLN A 156 17.31 -11.96 -17.72
C GLN A 156 17.32 -12.90 -16.50
N ALA A 157 16.89 -12.44 -15.34
CA ALA A 157 16.73 -13.27 -14.15
C ALA A 157 15.60 -14.30 -14.27
N ILE A 158 14.71 -14.13 -15.26
CA ILE A 158 13.52 -14.97 -15.46
C ILE A 158 13.76 -15.93 -16.64
N PRO A 159 13.61 -17.25 -16.47
CA PRO A 159 13.73 -18.20 -17.58
C PRO A 159 12.79 -17.85 -18.73
N ALA A 160 13.25 -17.92 -19.97
CA ALA A 160 12.55 -17.42 -21.16
C ALA A 160 11.08 -17.89 -21.25
N ARG A 161 10.80 -19.16 -20.92
CA ARG A 161 9.45 -19.74 -20.92
C ARG A 161 8.47 -19.09 -19.91
N TRP A 162 8.97 -18.31 -18.93
CA TRP A 162 8.17 -17.68 -17.88
C TRP A 162 8.00 -16.17 -18.07
N ARG A 163 8.71 -15.55 -19.02
CA ARG A 163 8.72 -14.08 -19.19
C ARG A 163 7.35 -13.50 -19.46
N ASN A 164 6.44 -14.25 -20.12
CA ASN A 164 5.04 -13.85 -20.32
C ASN A 164 4.13 -14.21 -19.12
N ARG A 165 4.68 -14.82 -18.06
CA ARG A 165 3.96 -15.28 -16.87
C ARG A 165 4.78 -14.99 -15.60
N VAL A 166 5.32 -13.78 -15.53
CA VAL A 166 6.26 -13.34 -14.48
C VAL A 166 5.73 -13.62 -13.09
N VAL A 167 4.50 -13.20 -12.80
CA VAL A 167 3.88 -13.35 -11.47
C VAL A 167 3.78 -14.83 -11.06
N VAL A 168 3.38 -15.70 -11.98
CA VAL A 168 3.29 -17.14 -11.70
C VAL A 168 4.67 -17.75 -11.42
N TRP A 169 5.69 -17.28 -12.10
CA TRP A 169 7.06 -17.70 -11.85
C TRP A 169 7.56 -17.22 -10.49
N LEU A 170 7.33 -15.95 -10.14
CA LEU A 170 7.73 -15.37 -8.86
C LEU A 170 7.07 -16.13 -7.70
N ASP A 171 5.76 -16.34 -7.75
CA ASP A 171 5.03 -17.08 -6.72
C ASP A 171 5.58 -18.50 -6.51
N ARG A 172 5.90 -19.21 -7.59
CA ARG A 172 6.56 -20.52 -7.52
C ARG A 172 7.97 -20.46 -6.92
N VAL A 173 8.74 -19.43 -7.24
CA VAL A 173 10.09 -19.24 -6.69
C VAL A 173 10.02 -18.99 -5.20
N PHE A 174 9.17 -18.07 -4.76
CA PHE A 174 9.04 -17.72 -3.35
C PHE A 174 8.41 -18.82 -2.50
N SER A 175 7.72 -19.78 -3.12
CA SER A 175 7.16 -20.97 -2.46
C SER A 175 8.08 -22.20 -2.55
N SER A 176 9.24 -22.12 -3.22
CA SER A 176 10.06 -23.30 -3.53
C SER A 176 10.93 -23.80 -2.38
N GLY A 177 11.23 -22.97 -1.38
CA GLY A 177 12.21 -23.26 -0.34
C GLY A 177 13.69 -23.15 -0.79
N ASP A 178 13.98 -22.91 -2.07
CA ASP A 178 15.33 -22.72 -2.62
C ASP A 178 15.84 -21.30 -2.31
N SER A 179 16.61 -21.16 -1.24
CA SER A 179 17.08 -19.86 -0.76
C SER A 179 17.91 -19.10 -1.80
N ALA A 180 18.80 -19.77 -2.52
CA ALA A 180 19.64 -19.12 -3.52
C ALA A 180 18.83 -18.60 -4.72
N ARG A 181 17.78 -19.32 -5.09
CA ARG A 181 16.87 -18.90 -6.17
C ARG A 181 15.96 -17.78 -5.70
N ILE A 182 15.49 -17.84 -4.46
CA ILE A 182 14.70 -16.76 -3.83
C ILE A 182 15.52 -15.48 -3.79
N ASP A 183 16.76 -15.53 -3.33
CA ASP A 183 17.61 -14.34 -3.20
C ASP A 183 17.87 -13.65 -4.54
N ARG A 184 18.16 -14.44 -5.59
CA ARG A 184 18.28 -13.89 -6.96
C ARG A 184 17.00 -13.20 -7.42
N ALA A 185 15.83 -13.78 -7.13
CA ALA A 185 14.55 -13.19 -7.48
C ALA A 185 14.26 -11.91 -6.67
N VAL A 186 14.62 -11.89 -5.38
CA VAL A 186 14.54 -10.69 -4.52
C VAL A 186 15.35 -9.55 -5.11
N LEU A 187 16.63 -9.79 -5.43
CA LEU A 187 17.52 -8.75 -5.98
C LEU A 187 17.01 -8.22 -7.32
N ALA A 188 16.59 -9.11 -8.22
CA ALA A 188 16.09 -8.72 -9.53
C ALA A 188 14.79 -7.89 -9.43
N TRP A 189 13.84 -8.33 -8.60
CA TRP A 189 12.57 -7.60 -8.43
C TRP A 189 12.79 -6.27 -7.72
N ARG A 190 13.61 -6.25 -6.67
CA ARG A 190 13.95 -5.03 -5.94
C ARG A 190 14.62 -3.99 -6.83
N ALA A 191 15.55 -4.42 -7.71
CA ALA A 191 16.19 -3.52 -8.67
C ALA A 191 15.16 -2.94 -9.67
N TRP A 192 14.23 -3.76 -10.16
CA TRP A 192 13.16 -3.31 -11.03
C TRP A 192 12.21 -2.32 -10.35
N GLU A 193 11.72 -2.63 -9.14
CA GLU A 193 10.88 -1.71 -8.35
C GLU A 193 11.59 -0.38 -8.07
N HIS A 194 12.89 -0.44 -7.74
CA HIS A 194 13.69 0.75 -7.52
C HIS A 194 13.76 1.62 -8.77
N ALA A 195 14.08 1.04 -9.92
CA ALA A 195 14.19 1.77 -11.19
C ALA A 195 12.90 2.50 -11.55
N LEU A 196 11.74 1.90 -11.29
CA LEU A 196 10.43 2.54 -11.49
C LEU A 196 10.15 3.62 -10.43
N GLY A 197 10.56 3.38 -9.19
CA GLY A 197 10.32 4.27 -8.06
C GLY A 197 11.10 5.58 -8.11
N VAL A 198 12.31 5.56 -8.70
CA VAL A 198 13.18 6.73 -8.82
C VAL A 198 13.18 7.37 -10.20
N TRP A 199 12.42 6.81 -11.15
CA TRP A 199 12.38 7.34 -12.51
C TRP A 199 12.07 8.86 -12.51
N PRO A 200 12.75 9.69 -13.35
CA PRO A 200 13.68 9.34 -14.44
C PRO A 200 15.15 9.12 -14.02
N GLU A 201 15.45 9.13 -12.72
CA GLU A 201 16.81 8.84 -12.24
C GLU A 201 17.20 7.38 -12.53
N ARG A 202 18.48 7.14 -12.78
CA ARG A 202 19.02 5.81 -13.13
C ARG A 202 20.00 5.36 -12.06
N THR A 203 19.50 5.19 -10.85
CA THR A 203 20.26 4.66 -9.72
C THR A 203 19.96 3.18 -9.51
N VAL A 204 20.88 2.48 -8.84
CA VAL A 204 20.69 1.09 -8.40
C VAL A 204 20.52 1.07 -6.89
N PRO A 205 19.71 0.18 -6.34
CA PRO A 205 19.60 0.06 -4.89
C PRO A 205 20.89 -0.53 -4.31
N ALA A 206 21.29 -0.07 -3.11
CA ALA A 206 22.39 -0.69 -2.37
C ALA A 206 22.09 -2.17 -2.08
N ASP A 207 23.10 -3.00 -1.96
CA ASP A 207 22.91 -4.41 -1.58
C ASP A 207 22.27 -4.52 -0.20
N PRO A 208 21.38 -5.50 0.00
CA PRO A 208 20.76 -5.72 1.31
C PRO A 208 21.79 -6.11 2.37
N THR A 209 21.64 -5.55 3.57
CA THR A 209 22.38 -6.01 4.75
C THR A 209 21.89 -7.38 5.21
N ALA A 210 22.65 -8.07 6.05
CA ALA A 210 22.28 -9.38 6.59
C ALA A 210 20.91 -9.34 7.31
N ASP A 211 20.61 -8.26 8.03
CA ASP A 211 19.38 -8.10 8.79
C ASP A 211 18.15 -7.78 7.91
N GLU A 212 18.37 -7.26 6.71
CA GLU A 212 17.28 -6.95 5.77
C GLU A 212 16.78 -8.19 5.01
N TRP A 213 17.60 -9.22 4.84
CA TRP A 213 17.25 -10.39 4.04
C TRP A 213 15.99 -11.12 4.50
N PRO A 214 15.78 -11.41 5.80
CA PRO A 214 14.55 -12.06 6.25
C PRO A 214 13.30 -11.26 5.89
N LEU A 215 13.33 -9.94 6.07
CA LEU A 215 12.22 -9.04 5.76
C LEU A 215 11.97 -8.94 4.26
N LEU A 216 13.00 -8.88 3.42
CA LEU A 216 12.88 -8.83 1.97
C LEU A 216 12.30 -10.13 1.40
N ARG A 217 12.78 -11.29 1.85
CA ARG A 217 12.23 -12.60 1.44
C ARG A 217 10.76 -12.71 1.80
N ALA A 218 10.40 -12.32 3.03
CA ALA A 218 9.03 -12.31 3.51
C ALA A 218 8.13 -11.36 2.70
N ARG A 219 8.61 -10.12 2.48
CA ARG A 219 7.91 -9.11 1.67
C ARG A 219 7.56 -9.65 0.30
N TYR A 220 8.55 -10.14 -0.45
CA TYR A 220 8.33 -10.59 -1.82
C TYR A 220 7.55 -11.91 -1.91
N ARG A 221 7.63 -12.76 -0.88
CA ARG A 221 6.77 -13.95 -0.78
C ARG A 221 5.29 -13.54 -0.63
N VAL A 222 4.97 -12.63 0.27
CA VAL A 222 3.61 -12.13 0.44
C VAL A 222 3.17 -11.37 -0.83
N GLN A 223 4.02 -10.53 -1.40
CA GLN A 223 3.70 -9.74 -2.59
C GLN A 223 3.40 -10.66 -3.79
N SER A 224 4.23 -11.66 -4.06
CA SER A 224 3.99 -12.61 -5.16
C SER A 224 2.70 -13.39 -4.98
N HIS A 225 2.42 -13.85 -3.76
CA HIS A 225 1.18 -14.53 -3.41
C HIS A 225 -0.06 -13.68 -3.72
N TYR A 226 -0.07 -12.42 -3.28
CA TYR A 226 -1.18 -11.52 -3.55
C TYR A 226 -1.33 -11.22 -5.05
N LEU A 227 -0.23 -10.91 -5.75
CA LEU A 227 -0.29 -10.61 -7.18
C LEU A 227 -0.74 -11.82 -8.01
N ALA A 228 -0.29 -13.05 -7.68
CA ALA A 228 -0.71 -14.28 -8.34
C ALA A 228 -2.22 -14.53 -8.23
N HIS A 229 -2.83 -14.07 -7.14
CA HIS A 229 -4.26 -14.18 -6.88
C HIS A 229 -5.04 -12.89 -7.17
N ARG A 230 -4.48 -11.93 -7.93
CA ARG A 230 -5.09 -10.62 -8.20
C ARG A 230 -5.58 -9.94 -6.92
N CYS A 231 -4.75 -10.01 -5.88
CA CYS A 231 -5.00 -9.51 -4.55
C CYS A 231 -6.31 -10.03 -3.91
N PHE A 232 -6.83 -11.18 -4.38
CA PHE A 232 -8.11 -11.80 -3.94
C PHE A 232 -9.35 -10.93 -4.14
N ILE A 233 -9.20 -9.77 -4.77
CA ILE A 233 -10.28 -8.82 -5.02
C ILE A 233 -10.45 -8.62 -6.53
N GLY A 234 -9.39 -8.22 -7.22
CA GLY A 234 -9.40 -7.85 -8.64
C GLY A 234 -10.01 -6.48 -8.92
N GLU A 235 -9.66 -5.88 -10.05
CA GLU A 235 -9.97 -4.50 -10.41
C GLU A 235 -11.46 -4.15 -10.35
N ALA A 236 -12.33 -5.02 -10.88
CA ALA A 236 -13.76 -4.75 -10.92
C ALA A 236 -14.37 -4.58 -9.53
N LYS A 237 -13.98 -5.43 -8.57
CA LYS A 237 -14.47 -5.33 -7.18
C LYS A 237 -13.88 -4.14 -6.44
N VAL A 238 -12.65 -3.75 -6.76
CA VAL A 238 -12.03 -2.53 -6.19
C VAL A 238 -12.77 -1.27 -6.68
N MET A 239 -13.06 -1.19 -7.98
CA MET A 239 -13.84 -0.08 -8.54
C MET A 239 -15.27 -0.04 -7.99
N ASP A 240 -15.92 -1.19 -7.81
CA ASP A 240 -17.23 -1.28 -7.14
C ASP A 240 -17.15 -0.83 -5.67
N ALA A 241 -16.11 -1.22 -4.94
CA ALA A 241 -15.89 -0.75 -3.58
C ALA A 241 -15.73 0.78 -3.52
N ILE A 242 -14.96 1.37 -4.45
CA ILE A 242 -14.80 2.83 -4.55
C ILE A 242 -16.14 3.51 -4.84
N ALA A 243 -16.93 3.01 -5.79
CA ALA A 243 -18.26 3.58 -6.09
C ALA A 243 -19.18 3.58 -4.88
N ARG A 244 -19.08 2.56 -4.01
CA ARG A 244 -19.85 2.48 -2.75
C ARG A 244 -19.39 3.42 -1.64
N LEU A 245 -18.30 4.16 -1.83
CA LEU A 245 -17.87 5.20 -0.89
C LEU A 245 -18.65 6.52 -1.03
N HIS A 246 -19.59 6.62 -1.97
CA HIS A 246 -20.37 7.83 -2.16
C HIS A 246 -20.95 8.35 -0.85
N GLY A 247 -20.89 9.67 -0.60
CA GLY A 247 -21.35 10.29 0.67
C GLY A 247 -20.37 10.13 1.86
N LEU A 248 -19.27 9.42 1.69
CA LEU A 248 -18.15 9.45 2.62
C LEU A 248 -17.09 10.43 2.10
N PRO A 249 -16.46 11.26 2.94
CA PRO A 249 -15.34 12.10 2.50
C PRO A 249 -14.19 11.26 1.93
N VAL A 250 -13.84 11.46 0.66
CA VAL A 250 -12.74 10.73 -0.01
C VAL A 250 -11.82 11.68 -0.74
N ALA A 251 -10.51 11.54 -0.50
CA ALA A 251 -9.48 12.26 -1.23
C ALA A 251 -8.46 11.30 -1.84
N PHE A 252 -8.01 11.64 -3.06
CA PHE A 252 -6.94 10.97 -3.77
C PHE A 252 -5.73 11.88 -3.90
N VAL A 253 -4.54 11.34 -3.65
CA VAL A 253 -3.25 11.97 -3.95
C VAL A 253 -2.45 11.03 -4.84
N HIS A 254 -2.01 11.50 -6.00
CA HIS A 254 -1.26 10.65 -6.93
C HIS A 254 -0.11 11.41 -7.59
N GLY A 255 1.05 10.75 -7.72
CA GLY A 255 2.20 11.30 -8.43
C GLY A 255 1.98 11.30 -9.94
N THR A 256 2.30 12.42 -10.62
CA THR A 256 2.15 12.50 -12.09
C THR A 256 3.13 11.58 -12.83
N ASN A 257 4.24 11.19 -12.20
CA ASN A 257 5.28 10.35 -12.77
C ASN A 257 5.30 8.94 -12.14
N ASP A 258 4.19 8.52 -11.53
CA ASP A 258 4.12 7.21 -10.87
C ASP A 258 4.05 6.06 -11.90
N LEU A 259 5.14 5.33 -12.04
CA LEU A 259 5.27 4.17 -12.93
C LEU A 259 4.92 2.83 -12.25
N ILE A 260 4.77 2.82 -10.94
CA ILE A 260 4.39 1.63 -10.16
C ILE A 260 2.87 1.48 -10.13
N CYS A 261 2.17 2.54 -9.72
CA CYS A 261 0.71 2.63 -9.80
C CYS A 261 0.34 3.75 -10.77
N ARG A 262 -0.28 3.40 -11.88
CA ARG A 262 -0.52 4.35 -12.96
C ARG A 262 -1.47 5.49 -12.54
N PRO A 263 -1.17 6.75 -12.87
CA PRO A 263 -2.05 7.90 -12.57
C PRO A 263 -3.48 7.73 -13.05
N GLN A 264 -3.68 7.00 -14.16
CA GLN A 264 -4.99 6.64 -14.69
C GLN A 264 -5.90 5.95 -13.66
N ASN A 265 -5.34 5.21 -12.70
CA ASN A 265 -6.12 4.52 -11.67
C ASN A 265 -6.85 5.51 -10.76
N ALA A 266 -6.12 6.52 -10.26
CA ALA A 266 -6.71 7.57 -9.43
C ALA A 266 -7.73 8.39 -10.21
N TRP A 267 -7.45 8.73 -11.47
CA TRP A 267 -8.38 9.46 -12.33
C TRP A 267 -9.69 8.69 -12.54
N ARG A 268 -9.61 7.41 -12.91
CA ARG A 268 -10.80 6.57 -13.11
C ARG A 268 -11.62 6.44 -11.82
N ALA A 269 -10.95 6.20 -10.69
CA ALA A 269 -11.59 6.07 -9.39
C ALA A 269 -12.31 7.37 -8.99
N HIS A 270 -11.63 8.51 -9.13
CA HIS A 270 -12.17 9.82 -8.86
C HIS A 270 -13.41 10.12 -9.73
N ARG A 271 -13.34 9.85 -11.04
CA ARG A 271 -14.49 10.03 -11.97
C ARG A 271 -15.68 9.12 -11.66
N THR A 272 -15.47 8.03 -10.97
CA THR A 272 -16.53 7.09 -10.55
C THR A 272 -17.20 7.55 -9.25
N LEU A 273 -16.52 8.35 -8.43
CA LEU A 273 -16.96 8.72 -7.07
C LEU A 273 -17.29 10.20 -6.97
N ALA A 274 -18.56 10.56 -7.16
CA ALA A 274 -19.04 11.92 -6.98
C ALA A 274 -18.75 12.44 -5.56
N GLY A 275 -18.30 13.70 -5.44
CA GLY A 275 -17.93 14.36 -4.19
C GLY A 275 -16.51 14.01 -3.70
N SER A 276 -15.76 13.17 -4.39
CA SER A 276 -14.34 12.96 -4.08
C SER A 276 -13.47 14.13 -4.52
N ARG A 277 -12.25 14.22 -3.98
CA ARG A 277 -11.22 15.20 -4.38
C ARG A 277 -10.00 14.49 -4.89
N LEU A 278 -9.37 14.98 -5.94
CA LEU A 278 -8.11 14.47 -6.49
C LEU A 278 -7.06 15.57 -6.57
N ALA A 279 -5.86 15.32 -6.04
CA ALA A 279 -4.73 16.21 -6.23
C ALA A 279 -3.53 15.47 -6.84
N TRP A 280 -2.93 16.09 -7.82
CA TRP A 280 -1.76 15.61 -8.54
C TRP A 280 -0.48 16.12 -7.89
N ALA A 281 0.34 15.21 -7.36
CA ALA A 281 1.68 15.51 -6.88
C ALA A 281 2.61 15.66 -8.09
N GLN A 282 2.77 16.91 -8.55
CA GLN A 282 3.52 17.23 -9.75
C GLN A 282 4.99 16.77 -9.65
N GLY A 283 5.45 16.05 -10.67
CA GLY A 283 6.81 15.50 -10.75
C GLY A 283 7.09 14.34 -9.82
N ALA A 284 6.19 14.01 -8.89
CA ALA A 284 6.36 12.88 -7.98
C ALA A 284 6.14 11.54 -8.68
N GLY A 285 6.99 10.58 -8.37
CA GLY A 285 6.78 9.15 -8.67
C GLY A 285 5.96 8.45 -7.57
N HIS A 286 6.32 7.19 -7.30
CA HIS A 286 5.63 6.37 -6.30
C HIS A 286 6.09 6.63 -4.85
N ASP A 287 7.11 7.45 -4.61
CA ASP A 287 7.57 7.75 -3.25
C ASP A 287 6.57 8.68 -2.52
N PRO A 288 5.94 8.24 -1.42
CA PRO A 288 5.05 9.10 -0.63
C PRO A 288 5.79 10.22 0.08
N PHE A 289 7.13 10.14 0.18
CA PHE A 289 7.98 11.14 0.84
C PHE A 289 8.56 12.18 -0.12
N HIS A 290 8.21 12.10 -1.41
CA HIS A 290 8.49 13.19 -2.33
C HIS A 290 7.83 14.50 -1.82
N PRO A 291 8.52 15.66 -1.88
CA PRO A 291 8.02 16.92 -1.29
C PRO A 291 6.60 17.30 -1.72
N ALA A 292 6.28 17.13 -3.01
CA ALA A 292 4.94 17.41 -3.52
C ALA A 292 3.87 16.47 -2.92
N SER A 293 4.20 15.17 -2.78
CA SER A 293 3.31 14.19 -2.16
C SER A 293 3.09 14.48 -0.68
N LEU A 294 4.17 14.75 0.08
CA LEU A 294 4.08 15.09 1.50
C LEU A 294 3.24 16.33 1.76
N LYS A 295 3.43 17.39 0.94
CA LYS A 295 2.65 18.64 1.05
C LYS A 295 1.16 18.38 0.88
N LEU A 296 0.77 17.62 -0.15
CA LEU A 296 -0.62 17.30 -0.43
C LEU A 296 -1.24 16.38 0.62
N LEU A 297 -0.52 15.35 1.06
CA LEU A 297 -0.98 14.44 2.11
C LEU A 297 -1.16 15.17 3.44
N GLY A 298 -0.18 15.99 3.84
CA GLY A 298 -0.27 16.79 5.06
C GLY A 298 -1.43 17.78 5.02
N SER A 299 -1.65 18.47 3.90
CA SER A 299 -2.78 19.40 3.75
C SER A 299 -4.13 18.69 3.73
N ALA A 300 -4.24 17.49 3.15
CA ALA A 300 -5.46 16.69 3.18
C ALA A 300 -5.79 16.23 4.61
N LEU A 301 -4.78 15.71 5.33
CA LEU A 301 -4.94 15.32 6.74
C LEU A 301 -5.36 16.51 7.60
N ALA A 302 -4.75 17.68 7.41
CA ALA A 302 -5.11 18.91 8.14
C ALA A 302 -6.54 19.37 7.83
N ALA A 303 -6.96 19.33 6.57
CA ALA A 303 -8.33 19.68 6.17
C ALA A 303 -9.35 18.74 6.83
N HIS A 304 -9.15 17.42 6.73
CA HIS A 304 -10.05 16.47 7.38
C HIS A 304 -10.03 16.59 8.91
N ALA A 305 -8.88 16.87 9.51
CA ALA A 305 -8.80 17.11 10.95
C ALA A 305 -9.63 18.32 11.40
N ARG A 306 -9.63 19.40 10.62
CA ARG A 306 -10.36 20.63 10.92
C ARG A 306 -11.85 20.50 10.65
N ASP A 307 -12.22 20.01 9.45
CA ASP A 307 -13.55 20.13 8.88
C ASP A 307 -14.35 18.82 8.90
N GLY A 308 -13.68 17.67 9.05
CA GLY A 308 -14.29 16.34 8.91
C GLY A 308 -14.50 15.88 7.47
N HIS A 309 -14.12 16.71 6.49
CA HIS A 309 -14.24 16.44 5.05
C HIS A 309 -13.10 17.10 4.25
N PHE A 310 -13.09 16.91 2.93
CA PHE A 310 -12.03 17.43 2.05
C PHE A 310 -12.50 18.58 1.14
N ASP A 311 -13.67 19.17 1.35
CA ASP A 311 -14.26 20.15 0.41
C ASP A 311 -13.42 21.41 0.26
N ALA A 312 -12.82 21.91 1.34
CA ALA A 312 -11.92 23.05 1.33
C ALA A 312 -10.46 22.69 0.95
N TRP A 313 -10.15 21.42 0.76
CA TRP A 313 -8.81 21.00 0.33
C TRP A 313 -8.62 21.27 -1.17
N PRO A 314 -7.44 21.77 -1.62
CA PRO A 314 -7.22 22.20 -2.99
C PRO A 314 -7.04 21.04 -4.00
N GLY A 315 -7.80 19.98 -3.86
CA GLY A 315 -7.93 18.93 -4.86
C GLY A 315 -9.04 19.28 -5.87
N GLU A 316 -8.93 18.76 -7.09
CA GLU A 316 -9.98 18.91 -8.11
C GLU A 316 -11.26 18.18 -7.65
N PRO A 317 -12.45 18.81 -7.75
CA PRO A 317 -13.70 18.13 -7.52
C PRO A 317 -14.00 17.12 -8.63
N SER A 318 -14.71 16.04 -8.32
CA SER A 318 -15.19 15.03 -9.30
C SER A 318 -16.31 15.54 -10.17
#